data_973f097f728cbc30d669fb65c4c448fe
#
_entry.id   973f097f728cbc30d669fb65c4c448fe
#
_cell.length_a   1.000
_cell.length_b   1.000
_cell.length_c   1.000
_cell.angle_alpha   90.00
_cell.angle_beta   90.00
_cell.angle_gamma   90.00
#
_symmetry.space_group_name_H-M   'P 1'
#
loop_
_entity.id
_entity.type
_entity.pdbx_description
1 polymer ?
#
loop_
_entity_poly.entity_id
_entity_poly.type
_entity_poly.pdbx_seq_one_letter_code
_entity_poly.pdbx_strand_id
1 'polypeptide(L)'
;YLPKIVEGKWSGTMCLTEPQCGTDLGLIKTKAIKNENGTYNISGQKIFITSGDHDLTENIIHLVLARTQDAPKGTKGISLFLVPKYEINDDGSIGPRNGVNTVSIESKMGIKGSPACVLSFDDAKGYMIGPENKGLNSMFTMMNLERIVVGIQGLGLSETAYQTALSYSKERKQGKSNNNSNGETDL
;
A
#
# COMPACT_ATOMS: atom_id res chain seq x y z
N TYR A 1 5.62 2.46 -17.97
CA TYR A 1 5.54 2.12 -16.52
C TYR A 1 5.59 0.62 -16.28
N LEU A 2 4.63 -0.16 -16.82
CA LEU A 2 4.46 -1.58 -16.51
C LEU A 2 5.72 -2.45 -16.70
N PRO A 3 6.49 -2.38 -17.80
CA PRO A 3 7.68 -3.19 -17.95
C PRO A 3 8.69 -3.00 -16.81
N LYS A 4 8.96 -1.76 -16.42
CA LYS A 4 9.89 -1.43 -15.32
C LYS A 4 9.44 -1.93 -13.96
N ILE A 5 8.12 -1.96 -13.71
CA ILE A 5 7.53 -2.51 -12.48
C ILE A 5 7.69 -4.03 -12.48
N VAL A 6 7.41 -4.70 -13.60
CA VAL A 6 7.56 -6.17 -13.74
C VAL A 6 9.03 -6.60 -13.62
N GLU A 7 9.97 -5.79 -14.11
CA GLU A 7 11.41 -6.00 -13.95
C GLU A 7 11.92 -5.74 -12.52
N GLY A 8 11.07 -5.21 -11.62
CA GLY A 8 11.46 -4.81 -10.26
C GLY A 8 12.33 -3.55 -10.18
N LYS A 9 12.53 -2.82 -11.29
CA LYS A 9 13.28 -1.57 -11.31
C LYS A 9 12.52 -0.41 -10.70
N TRP A 10 11.19 -0.45 -10.79
CA TRP A 10 10.29 0.51 -10.18
C TRP A 10 9.35 -0.20 -9.24
N SER A 11 8.98 0.45 -8.15
CA SER A 11 7.97 -0.03 -7.20
C SER A 11 6.64 0.70 -7.39
N GLY A 12 5.60 0.18 -6.74
CA GLY A 12 4.26 0.76 -6.75
C GLY A 12 3.68 0.89 -5.36
N THR A 13 2.77 1.84 -5.17
CA THR A 13 2.03 2.03 -3.92
C THR A 13 0.55 2.23 -4.16
N MET A 14 -0.27 1.94 -3.14
CA MET A 14 -1.68 2.28 -3.09
C MET A 14 -1.89 3.49 -2.18
N CYS A 15 -2.49 4.57 -2.69
CA CYS A 15 -2.73 5.80 -1.96
C CYS A 15 -4.24 6.08 -1.83
N LEU A 16 -4.86 5.52 -0.77
CA LEU A 16 -6.30 5.62 -0.51
C LEU A 16 -6.60 6.53 0.67
N THR A 17 -6.08 6.15 1.85
CA THR A 17 -6.41 6.72 3.15
C THR A 17 -5.91 8.16 3.28
N GLU A 18 -6.75 9.01 3.85
CA GLU A 18 -6.44 10.39 4.21
C GLU A 18 -6.60 10.61 5.72
N PRO A 19 -6.07 11.69 6.31
CA PRO A 19 -6.16 11.93 7.75
C PRO A 19 -7.59 11.87 8.33
N GLN A 20 -8.58 12.26 7.53
CA GLN A 20 -9.98 12.26 7.96
C GLN A 20 -10.78 11.02 7.53
N CYS A 21 -10.22 10.14 6.71
CA CYS A 21 -10.97 8.99 6.21
C CYS A 21 -10.07 7.83 5.78
N GLY A 22 -10.50 6.61 6.10
CA GLY A 22 -9.85 5.37 5.69
C GLY A 22 -10.91 4.32 5.37
N THR A 23 -11.78 4.00 6.33
CA THR A 23 -12.90 3.06 6.14
C THR A 23 -13.96 3.64 5.19
N ASP A 24 -14.31 4.92 5.35
CA ASP A 24 -15.23 5.61 4.45
C ASP A 24 -14.48 6.48 3.44
N LEU A 25 -14.07 5.89 2.32
CA LEU A 25 -13.41 6.61 1.23
C LEU A 25 -14.31 7.62 0.53
N GLY A 26 -15.62 7.61 0.79
CA GLY A 26 -16.54 8.65 0.30
C GLY A 26 -16.17 10.05 0.75
N LEU A 27 -15.33 10.17 1.78
CA LEU A 27 -14.90 11.44 2.40
C LEU A 27 -13.55 11.95 1.90
N ILE A 28 -12.89 11.29 0.93
CA ILE A 28 -11.60 11.75 0.42
C ILE A 28 -11.70 13.17 -0.16
N LYS A 29 -10.65 13.96 0.09
CA LYS A 29 -10.54 15.38 -0.31
C LYS A 29 -9.44 15.63 -1.34
N THR A 30 -8.54 14.67 -1.59
CA THR A 30 -7.52 14.80 -2.64
C THR A 30 -8.18 15.13 -3.97
N LYS A 31 -7.69 16.19 -4.62
CA LYS A 31 -8.24 16.75 -5.85
C LYS A 31 -7.37 16.39 -7.04
N ALA A 32 -8.01 16.28 -8.19
CA ALA A 32 -7.37 16.10 -9.50
C ALA A 32 -7.91 17.16 -10.46
N ILE A 33 -7.10 18.13 -10.82
CA ILE A 33 -7.46 19.21 -11.75
C ILE A 33 -6.90 18.87 -13.13
N LYS A 34 -7.77 18.79 -14.12
CA LYS A 34 -7.39 18.42 -15.49
C LYS A 34 -6.64 19.56 -16.18
N ASN A 35 -5.52 19.24 -16.81
CA ASN A 35 -4.73 20.13 -17.65
C ASN A 35 -5.15 20.03 -19.11
N GLU A 36 -4.81 21.05 -19.91
CA GLU A 36 -5.11 21.10 -21.37
C GLU A 36 -4.48 19.94 -22.15
N ASN A 37 -3.32 19.46 -21.71
CA ASN A 37 -2.60 18.34 -22.31
C ASN A 37 -3.12 16.94 -21.92
N GLY A 38 -4.23 16.86 -21.18
CA GLY A 38 -4.86 15.62 -20.74
C GLY A 38 -4.25 14.99 -19.48
N THR A 39 -3.21 15.57 -18.89
CA THR A 39 -2.71 15.20 -17.56
C THR A 39 -3.55 15.84 -16.46
N TYR A 40 -3.23 15.54 -15.20
CA TYR A 40 -3.91 16.10 -14.04
C TYR A 40 -2.89 16.61 -13.01
N ASN A 41 -3.23 17.70 -12.33
CA ASN A 41 -2.53 18.16 -11.14
C ASN A 41 -3.23 17.55 -9.92
N ILE A 42 -2.51 16.73 -9.17
CA ILE A 42 -3.01 16.03 -7.98
C ILE A 42 -2.56 16.79 -6.75
N SER A 43 -3.52 17.18 -5.89
CA SER A 43 -3.23 17.94 -4.65
C SER A 43 -4.01 17.36 -3.47
N GLY A 44 -3.30 17.05 -2.37
CA GLY A 44 -3.86 16.48 -1.16
C GLY A 44 -2.84 15.68 -0.36
N GLN A 45 -3.30 15.02 0.71
CA GLN A 45 -2.46 14.23 1.59
C GLN A 45 -2.99 12.80 1.72
N LYS A 46 -2.08 11.84 1.69
CA LYS A 46 -2.36 10.42 1.92
C LYS A 46 -1.53 9.90 3.08
N ILE A 47 -2.13 9.05 3.93
CA ILE A 47 -1.48 8.50 5.12
C ILE A 47 -1.45 6.97 5.07
N PHE A 48 -0.56 6.38 5.86
CA PHE A 48 -0.33 4.94 5.94
C PHE A 48 0.10 4.31 4.61
N ILE A 49 0.88 5.05 3.82
CA ILE A 49 1.32 4.55 2.52
C ILE A 49 2.56 3.66 2.72
N THR A 50 2.35 2.37 2.64
CA THR A 50 3.41 1.35 2.75
C THR A 50 4.43 1.56 1.64
N SER A 51 5.70 1.65 2.02
CA SER A 51 6.83 1.91 1.11
C SER A 51 6.60 3.14 0.22
N GLY A 52 5.97 4.18 0.80
CA GLY A 52 5.59 5.40 0.08
C GLY A 52 6.77 6.19 -0.45
N ASP A 53 7.91 6.13 0.23
CA ASP A 53 9.16 6.72 -0.25
C ASP A 53 10.36 5.87 0.23
N HIS A 54 11.31 5.63 -0.65
CA HIS A 54 12.57 4.92 -0.41
C HIS A 54 13.51 5.11 -1.61
N ASP A 55 14.73 4.62 -1.51
CA ASP A 55 15.79 4.65 -2.54
C ASP A 55 16.17 3.26 -3.07
N LEU A 56 15.36 2.22 -2.76
CA LEU A 56 15.60 0.83 -3.19
C LEU A 56 15.27 0.58 -4.67
N THR A 57 14.52 1.48 -5.28
CA THR A 57 14.14 1.43 -6.71
C THR A 57 14.35 2.79 -7.37
N GLU A 58 14.53 2.78 -8.70
CA GLU A 58 14.77 4.00 -9.47
C GLU A 58 13.60 4.99 -9.42
N ASN A 59 12.37 4.47 -9.33
CA ASN A 59 11.15 5.27 -9.26
C ASN A 59 10.07 4.56 -8.46
N ILE A 60 9.09 5.30 -7.95
CA ILE A 60 7.90 4.78 -7.27
C ILE A 60 6.67 5.30 -8.00
N ILE A 61 5.77 4.40 -8.36
CA ILE A 61 4.53 4.73 -9.05
C ILE A 61 3.37 4.66 -8.06
N HIS A 62 2.80 5.81 -7.73
CA HIS A 62 1.69 5.92 -6.79
C HIS A 62 0.36 5.76 -7.53
N LEU A 63 -0.48 4.82 -7.10
CA LEU A 63 -1.86 4.69 -7.53
C LEU A 63 -2.75 5.45 -6.55
N VAL A 64 -3.20 6.64 -6.96
CA VAL A 64 -3.82 7.64 -6.08
C VAL A 64 -5.31 7.74 -6.37
N LEU A 65 -6.15 7.57 -5.34
CA LEU A 65 -7.56 7.89 -5.40
C LEU A 65 -7.77 9.40 -5.16
N ALA A 66 -8.40 10.07 -6.11
CA ALA A 66 -8.70 11.49 -6.04
C ALA A 66 -10.04 11.82 -6.70
N ARG A 67 -10.51 13.06 -6.53
CA ARG A 67 -11.73 13.59 -7.12
C ARG A 67 -11.42 14.60 -8.19
N THR A 68 -12.05 14.47 -9.34
CA THR A 68 -12.12 15.53 -10.35
C THR A 68 -13.03 16.69 -9.88
N GLN A 69 -12.97 17.82 -10.56
CA GLN A 69 -13.62 19.07 -10.13
C GLN A 69 -15.14 18.92 -9.94
N ASP A 70 -15.83 18.25 -10.87
CA ASP A 70 -17.29 18.08 -10.87
C ASP A 70 -17.73 16.67 -10.43
N ALA A 71 -16.86 15.96 -9.70
CA ALA A 71 -17.15 14.61 -9.28
C ALA A 71 -18.34 14.52 -8.32
N PRO A 72 -19.25 13.55 -8.50
CA PRO A 72 -20.35 13.35 -7.58
C PRO A 72 -19.84 13.03 -6.17
N LYS A 73 -20.65 13.36 -5.14
CA LYS A 73 -20.32 13.07 -3.75
C LYS A 73 -20.25 11.57 -3.46
N GLY A 74 -19.53 11.21 -2.40
CA GLY A 74 -19.41 9.82 -1.96
C GLY A 74 -18.45 9.01 -2.84
N THR A 75 -18.53 7.70 -2.75
CA THR A 75 -17.63 6.78 -3.46
C THR A 75 -17.78 6.79 -4.97
N LYS A 76 -18.94 7.25 -5.47
CA LYS A 76 -19.25 7.32 -6.91
C LYS A 76 -18.47 8.43 -7.65
N GLY A 77 -17.80 9.33 -6.93
CA GLY A 77 -17.02 10.42 -7.54
C GLY A 77 -15.50 10.21 -7.42
N ILE A 78 -15.05 9.00 -7.16
CA ILE A 78 -13.63 8.69 -6.99
C ILE A 78 -13.06 8.18 -8.30
N SER A 79 -11.97 8.80 -8.76
CA SER A 79 -11.18 8.38 -9.91
C SER A 79 -9.81 7.90 -9.46
N LEU A 80 -9.15 7.11 -10.30
CA LEU A 80 -7.81 6.55 -10.04
C LEU A 80 -6.78 7.26 -10.92
N PHE A 81 -5.65 7.62 -10.31
CA PHE A 81 -4.56 8.29 -11.00
C PHE A 81 -3.23 7.57 -10.77
N LEU A 82 -2.42 7.48 -11.82
CA LEU A 82 -1.03 7.10 -11.77
C LEU A 82 -0.21 8.38 -11.57
N VAL A 83 0.56 8.43 -10.48
CA VAL A 83 1.41 9.58 -10.12
C VAL A 83 2.81 9.07 -9.85
N PRO A 84 3.79 9.31 -10.72
CA PRO A 84 5.17 8.88 -10.48
C PRO A 84 5.87 9.80 -9.46
N LYS A 85 6.78 9.26 -8.65
CA LYS A 85 7.67 10.03 -7.77
C LYS A 85 8.60 10.94 -8.57
N TYR A 86 9.14 10.43 -9.65
CA TYR A 86 9.91 11.19 -10.66
C TYR A 86 9.17 11.12 -11.99
N GLU A 87 9.08 12.24 -12.69
CA GLU A 87 8.52 12.29 -14.03
C GLU A 87 9.33 11.40 -14.98
N ILE A 88 8.72 11.02 -16.08
CA ILE A 88 9.37 10.22 -17.12
C ILE A 88 9.44 11.07 -18.36
N ASN A 89 10.66 11.21 -18.91
CA ASN A 89 10.91 11.89 -20.15
C ASN A 89 10.38 11.06 -21.35
N ASP A 90 10.25 11.68 -22.50
CA ASP A 90 9.73 11.04 -23.72
C ASP A 90 10.59 9.86 -24.19
N ASP A 91 11.89 9.88 -23.89
CA ASP A 91 12.83 8.79 -24.16
C ASP A 91 12.77 7.64 -23.13
N GLY A 92 11.89 7.75 -22.12
CA GLY A 92 11.74 6.77 -21.03
C GLY A 92 12.75 6.89 -19.88
N SER A 93 13.64 7.88 -19.92
CA SER A 93 14.56 8.18 -18.82
C SER A 93 13.84 8.85 -17.63
N ILE A 94 14.46 8.77 -16.46
CA ILE A 94 13.97 9.44 -15.25
C ILE A 94 14.16 10.95 -15.40
N GLY A 95 13.06 11.67 -15.24
CA GLY A 95 12.99 13.13 -15.28
C GLY A 95 13.12 13.77 -13.88
N PRO A 96 12.66 15.01 -13.73
CA PRO A 96 12.71 15.73 -12.47
C PRO A 96 11.77 15.07 -11.43
N ARG A 97 12.01 15.39 -10.14
CA ARG A 97 11.10 14.98 -9.05
C ARG A 97 9.74 15.64 -9.31
N ASN A 98 8.71 14.80 -9.22
CA ASN A 98 7.32 15.26 -9.27
C ASN A 98 6.91 15.88 -7.91
N GLY A 99 5.76 16.53 -7.84
CA GLY A 99 5.20 17.14 -6.64
C GLY A 99 4.75 16.15 -5.55
N VAL A 100 5.51 15.05 -5.35
CA VAL A 100 5.24 14.04 -4.32
C VAL A 100 6.31 14.12 -3.23
N ASN A 101 5.88 14.45 -2.01
CA ASN A 101 6.77 14.67 -0.88
C ASN A 101 6.37 13.80 0.32
N THR A 102 7.37 13.25 1.03
CA THR A 102 7.16 12.56 2.30
C THR A 102 7.13 13.58 3.42
N VAL A 103 6.01 13.64 4.13
CA VAL A 103 5.81 14.54 5.27
C VAL A 103 6.34 13.93 6.56
N SER A 104 6.05 12.63 6.78
CA SER A 104 6.48 11.89 7.95
C SER A 104 6.43 10.38 7.69
N ILE A 105 7.04 9.62 8.60
CA ILE A 105 6.98 8.17 8.65
C ILE A 105 6.29 7.78 9.95
N GLU A 106 5.36 6.83 9.87
CA GLU A 106 4.58 6.34 11.02
C GLU A 106 5.43 5.49 11.97
N SER A 107 5.25 5.72 13.27
CA SER A 107 5.77 4.81 14.30
C SER A 107 4.86 3.60 14.42
N LYS A 108 5.39 2.40 14.17
CA LYS A 108 4.61 1.15 14.13
C LYS A 108 4.97 0.20 15.26
N MET A 109 4.04 -0.67 15.65
CA MET A 109 4.26 -1.73 16.63
C MET A 109 5.22 -2.80 16.11
N GLY A 110 5.16 -3.13 14.82
CA GLY A 110 5.99 -4.12 14.13
C GLY A 110 6.31 -3.71 12.70
N ILE A 111 7.04 -4.56 11.97
CA ILE A 111 7.46 -4.37 10.57
C ILE A 111 8.12 -2.98 10.40
N LYS A 112 9.00 -2.63 11.35
CA LYS A 112 9.57 -1.26 11.44
C LYS A 112 10.52 -0.95 10.28
N GLY A 113 11.10 -1.95 9.64
CA GLY A 113 11.96 -1.79 8.46
C GLY A 113 11.21 -1.43 7.17
N SER A 114 9.88 -1.60 7.13
CA SER A 114 9.04 -1.15 6.01
C SER A 114 8.39 0.18 6.37
N PRO A 115 8.76 1.31 5.72
CA PRO A 115 8.21 2.62 6.07
C PRO A 115 6.74 2.71 5.68
N ALA A 116 5.91 3.21 6.60
CA ALA A 116 4.54 3.65 6.31
C ALA A 116 4.55 5.18 6.28
N CYS A 117 4.41 5.76 5.10
CA CYS A 117 4.62 7.18 4.87
C CYS A 117 3.32 7.98 4.91
N VAL A 118 3.43 9.23 5.33
CA VAL A 118 2.49 10.31 5.03
C VAL A 118 3.02 11.03 3.79
N LEU A 119 2.26 11.01 2.70
CA LEU A 119 2.61 11.64 1.44
C LEU A 119 1.77 12.90 1.20
N SER A 120 2.42 14.01 0.85
CA SER A 120 1.79 15.20 0.29
C SER A 120 1.94 15.19 -1.22
N PHE A 121 0.86 15.50 -1.91
CA PHE A 121 0.81 15.72 -3.35
C PHE A 121 0.57 17.21 -3.58
N ASP A 122 1.56 17.90 -4.12
CA ASP A 122 1.59 19.35 -4.31
C ASP A 122 1.61 19.63 -5.82
N ASP A 123 0.42 19.70 -6.42
CA ASP A 123 0.22 19.80 -7.87
C ASP A 123 0.98 18.73 -8.67
N ALA A 124 1.10 17.54 -8.07
CA ALA A 124 1.81 16.42 -8.66
C ALA A 124 1.16 16.00 -9.98
N LYS A 125 1.97 15.88 -11.03
CA LYS A 125 1.51 15.45 -12.35
C LYS A 125 1.05 14.00 -12.30
N GLY A 126 -0.19 13.78 -12.73
CA GLY A 126 -0.82 12.47 -12.72
C GLY A 126 -1.54 12.15 -14.04
N TYR A 127 -1.82 10.87 -14.22
CA TYR A 127 -2.50 10.33 -15.40
C TYR A 127 -3.69 9.50 -14.94
N MET A 128 -4.90 9.76 -15.46
CA MET A 128 -6.08 9.00 -15.10
C MET A 128 -5.98 7.56 -15.61
N ILE A 129 -6.31 6.59 -14.74
CA ILE A 129 -6.40 5.17 -15.08
C ILE A 129 -7.87 4.73 -15.09
N GLY A 130 -8.28 4.18 -16.21
CA GLY A 130 -9.67 3.73 -16.39
C GLY A 130 -10.67 4.88 -16.54
N PRO A 131 -11.97 4.60 -16.49
CA PRO A 131 -13.01 5.61 -16.63
C PRO A 131 -13.07 6.54 -15.42
N GLU A 132 -13.38 7.81 -15.66
CA GLU A 132 -13.67 8.78 -14.62
C GLU A 132 -14.79 8.30 -13.68
N ASN A 133 -14.66 8.58 -12.39
CA ASN A 133 -15.61 8.17 -11.35
C ASN A 133 -15.77 6.64 -11.16
N LYS A 134 -14.82 5.85 -11.68
CA LYS A 134 -14.74 4.39 -11.49
C LYS A 134 -13.45 3.94 -10.83
N GLY A 135 -12.74 4.85 -10.18
CA GLY A 135 -11.43 4.60 -9.58
C GLY A 135 -11.41 3.48 -8.54
N LEU A 136 -12.46 3.37 -7.71
CA LEU A 136 -12.57 2.25 -6.76
C LEU A 136 -12.67 0.90 -7.45
N ASN A 137 -13.43 0.78 -8.53
CA ASN A 137 -13.55 -0.47 -9.28
C ASN A 137 -12.19 -0.90 -9.84
N SER A 138 -11.42 0.05 -10.39
CA SER A 138 -10.08 -0.20 -10.89
C SER A 138 -9.10 -0.58 -9.77
N MET A 139 -9.18 0.09 -8.62
CA MET A 139 -8.34 -0.18 -7.45
C MET A 139 -8.64 -1.56 -6.84
N PHE A 140 -9.90 -2.01 -6.84
CA PHE A 140 -10.29 -3.33 -6.31
C PHE A 140 -9.63 -4.49 -7.05
N THR A 141 -9.27 -4.35 -8.31
CA THR A 141 -8.52 -5.38 -9.04
C THR A 141 -7.22 -5.73 -8.31
N MET A 142 -6.49 -4.71 -7.85
CA MET A 142 -5.26 -4.88 -7.07
C MET A 142 -5.56 -5.27 -5.62
N MET A 143 -6.50 -4.61 -4.96
CA MET A 143 -6.84 -4.87 -3.56
C MET A 143 -7.34 -6.30 -3.31
N ASN A 144 -8.02 -6.93 -4.27
CA ASN A 144 -8.45 -8.32 -4.12
C ASN A 144 -7.25 -9.27 -4.07
N LEU A 145 -6.21 -9.03 -4.89
CA LEU A 145 -4.98 -9.79 -4.82
C LEU A 145 -4.26 -9.59 -3.48
N GLU A 146 -4.15 -8.33 -3.02
CA GLU A 146 -3.54 -8.01 -1.72
C GLU A 146 -4.23 -8.72 -0.55
N ARG A 147 -5.55 -8.81 -0.55
CA ARG A 147 -6.30 -9.53 0.48
C ARG A 147 -5.92 -11.01 0.53
N ILE A 148 -5.73 -11.64 -0.63
CA ILE A 148 -5.28 -13.05 -0.71
C ILE A 148 -3.86 -13.18 -0.16
N VAL A 149 -2.94 -12.30 -0.56
CA VAL A 149 -1.55 -12.30 -0.11
C VAL A 149 -1.44 -12.12 1.40
N VAL A 150 -2.21 -11.20 1.99
CA VAL A 150 -2.27 -11.01 3.45
C VAL A 150 -2.83 -12.25 4.15
N GLY A 151 -3.82 -12.93 3.55
CA GLY A 151 -4.32 -14.21 4.06
C GLY A 151 -3.24 -15.30 4.08
N ILE A 152 -2.43 -15.40 3.03
CA ILE A 152 -1.30 -16.32 2.95
C ILE A 152 -0.22 -15.97 4.00
N GLN A 153 0.04 -14.68 4.23
CA GLN A 153 0.94 -14.24 5.31
C GLN A 153 0.46 -14.72 6.68
N GLY A 154 -0.83 -14.60 6.96
CA GLY A 154 -1.44 -15.10 8.19
C GLY A 154 -1.28 -16.61 8.36
N LEU A 155 -1.49 -17.38 7.29
CA LEU A 155 -1.27 -18.83 7.27
C LEU A 155 0.20 -19.18 7.57
N GLY A 156 1.16 -18.52 6.91
CA GLY A 156 2.59 -18.75 7.13
C GLY A 156 3.04 -18.48 8.56
N LEU A 157 2.54 -17.40 9.18
CA LEU A 157 2.81 -17.09 10.58
C LEU A 157 2.21 -18.14 11.54
N SER A 158 0.99 -18.60 11.26
CA SER A 158 0.31 -19.64 12.04
C SER A 158 1.07 -20.98 11.97
N GLU A 159 1.53 -21.37 10.76
CA GLU A 159 2.31 -22.57 10.57
C GLU A 159 3.64 -22.52 11.32
N THR A 160 4.36 -21.41 11.24
CA THR A 160 5.62 -21.22 11.97
C THR A 160 5.40 -21.32 13.50
N ALA A 161 4.35 -20.67 14.01
CA ALA A 161 4.00 -20.73 15.44
C ALA A 161 3.65 -22.15 15.86
N TYR A 162 2.85 -22.87 15.07
CA TYR A 162 2.47 -24.27 15.31
C TYR A 162 3.69 -25.19 15.37
N GLN A 163 4.57 -25.15 14.37
CA GLN A 163 5.75 -26.00 14.32
C GLN A 163 6.70 -25.72 15.48
N THR A 164 6.87 -24.46 15.86
CA THR A 164 7.68 -24.07 17.01
C THR A 164 7.07 -24.62 18.33
N ALA A 165 5.77 -24.47 18.51
CA ALA A 165 5.07 -25.00 19.70
C ALA A 165 5.13 -26.53 19.76
N LEU A 166 4.94 -27.19 18.61
CA LEU A 166 5.02 -28.66 18.53
C LEU A 166 6.41 -29.19 18.87
N SER A 167 7.48 -28.55 18.38
CA SER A 167 8.86 -28.93 18.71
C SER A 167 9.11 -28.73 20.22
N TYR A 168 8.74 -27.56 20.73
CA TYR A 168 8.91 -27.25 22.15
C TYR A 168 8.15 -28.22 23.06
N SER A 169 6.91 -28.59 22.73
CA SER A 169 6.11 -29.53 23.53
C SER A 169 6.70 -30.93 23.60
N LYS A 170 7.46 -31.36 22.57
CA LYS A 170 8.17 -32.64 22.57
C LYS A 170 9.47 -32.61 23.37
N GLU A 171 10.13 -31.48 23.44
CA GLU A 171 11.40 -31.32 24.15
C GLU A 171 11.23 -30.98 25.62
N ARG A 172 10.21 -30.16 25.93
CA ARG A 172 9.94 -29.67 27.29
C ARG A 172 9.22 -30.75 28.11
N LYS A 173 9.91 -31.25 29.11
CA LYS A 173 9.35 -32.22 30.07
C LYS A 173 9.05 -31.54 31.39
N GLN A 174 7.84 -31.74 31.93
CA GLN A 174 7.44 -31.18 33.17
C GLN A 174 6.27 -31.98 33.80
N GLY A 175 6.36 -32.17 35.13
CA GLY A 175 5.32 -32.85 35.91
C GLY A 175 5.33 -34.36 35.73
N LYS A 176 4.30 -34.99 36.28
CA LYS A 176 4.09 -36.44 36.22
C LYS A 176 2.75 -36.71 35.54
N SER A 177 2.71 -37.73 34.67
CA SER A 177 1.45 -38.21 34.11
C SER A 177 0.58 -38.84 35.18
N ASN A 178 -0.72 -38.59 35.14
CA ASN A 178 -1.69 -39.26 35.99
C ASN A 178 -1.75 -40.78 35.76
N ASN A 179 -1.28 -41.23 34.60
CA ASN A 179 -1.27 -42.65 34.19
C ASN A 179 0.09 -43.30 34.37
N ASN A 180 1.15 -42.57 34.73
CA ASN A 180 2.50 -43.13 34.89
C ASN A 180 3.19 -42.46 36.08
N SER A 181 3.22 -43.14 37.22
CA SER A 181 3.74 -42.61 38.51
C SER A 181 5.28 -42.41 38.51
N ASN A 182 5.99 -42.80 37.47
CA ASN A 182 7.46 -42.86 37.46
C ASN A 182 8.17 -42.06 36.32
N GLY A 183 7.50 -41.18 35.62
CA GLY A 183 8.11 -40.41 34.54
C GLY A 183 7.65 -38.98 34.38
N GLU A 184 8.55 -38.09 33.97
CA GLU A 184 8.23 -36.78 33.41
C GLU A 184 7.49 -36.97 32.09
N THR A 185 6.44 -36.17 31.85
CA THR A 185 5.70 -36.22 30.59
C THR A 185 6.05 -35.02 29.69
N ASP A 186 5.97 -35.25 28.39
CA ASP A 186 5.96 -34.19 27.39
C ASP A 186 4.72 -33.30 27.62
N LEU A 187 4.84 -32.01 27.35
CA LEU A 187 3.73 -31.04 27.44
C LEU A 187 2.75 -31.22 26.29
#